data_b6d5bbd3f21c1a0fa345e17c41ec960f
#
_entry.id   b6d5bbd3f21c1a0fa345e17c41ec960f
#
_cell.length_a   1.000
_cell.length_b   1.000
_cell.length_c   1.000
_cell.angle_alpha   90.00
_cell.angle_beta   90.00
_cell.angle_gamma   90.00
#
_symmetry.space_group_name_H-M   'P 1'
#
loop_
_entity.id
_entity.type
_entity.pdbx_description
1 polymer ?
#
loop_
_entity_poly.entity_id
_entity_poly.type
_entity_poly.pdbx_seq_one_letter_code
_entity_poly.pdbx_strand_id
1 'polypeptide(L)'
;MVDENARAPRPRGVSYGSSSGGRLRANVVRVLLVGLIVALCGGCVTNNEGLVPEGPPLDIQKVPEIAALLPSKVTDSGKLQVGVNIPYAPNEFKDENGKIVGFDVDLMNAVAAVLGVEAVFNQADFDKIIPAIQSGSYDLGMSSFTDSKEREKTVDFVTYYSAGIQWAQRPDKPVDPNNACGLRVAVQTTTTEDIDEVPAKSEACVAEGKPPIDKIKYDSQDDAANALILGRVDALSADSPVTGYAIKRSKGRMEAAGEPFDSAPYGWPIVKGSALGPALQQAMQYLIDNGVYQQIAQTWSVEAGVIEVSKINGAES
;
A
#
# COMPACT_ATOMS: atom_id res chain seq x y z
N MET A 1 58.65 -45.58 19.55
CA MET A 1 59.95 -45.99 19.05
C MET A 1 60.40 -44.90 18.07
N VAL A 2 61.52 -44.26 18.46
CA VAL A 2 62.54 -43.52 17.72
C VAL A 2 62.04 -42.22 17.09
N ASP A 3 62.28 -41.04 17.69
CA ASP A 3 63.52 -40.29 17.92
C ASP A 3 64.19 -39.94 16.58
N GLU A 4 64.42 -38.69 16.20
CA GLU A 4 65.58 -37.93 16.64
C GLU A 4 65.65 -36.55 15.94
N ASN A 5 66.05 -35.56 16.70
CA ASN A 5 66.62 -34.27 16.43
C ASN A 5 67.45 -34.08 15.14
N ALA A 6 67.35 -32.93 14.51
CA ALA A 6 68.51 -32.26 13.89
C ALA A 6 68.36 -30.73 13.95
N ARG A 7 69.15 -30.09 14.77
CA ARG A 7 69.51 -28.64 14.76
C ARG A 7 70.52 -28.36 13.66
N ALA A 8 70.38 -27.23 12.97
CA ALA A 8 71.48 -26.57 12.31
C ALA A 8 71.20 -25.05 12.08
N PRO A 9 72.17 -24.19 11.81
CA PRO A 9 72.54 -23.11 12.70
C PRO A 9 72.21 -21.70 12.19
N ARG A 10 72.28 -20.70 13.08
CA ARG A 10 72.12 -19.26 12.76
C ARG A 10 73.37 -18.69 12.06
N PRO A 11 73.20 -17.76 11.10
CA PRO A 11 74.21 -16.77 10.76
C PRO A 11 73.94 -15.39 11.39
N ARG A 12 74.99 -14.71 11.63
CA ARG A 12 75.22 -13.48 12.38
C ARG A 12 74.59 -12.23 11.68
N GLY A 13 74.29 -11.24 12.50
CA GLY A 13 73.70 -9.95 12.13
C GLY A 13 74.56 -9.07 11.23
N VAL A 14 73.83 -8.24 10.51
CA VAL A 14 74.37 -6.99 9.92
C VAL A 14 73.41 -5.87 10.33
N SER A 15 73.96 -4.91 11.06
CA SER A 15 73.30 -3.65 11.43
C SER A 15 73.30 -2.72 10.21
N TYR A 16 72.14 -2.18 9.84
CA TYR A 16 72.06 -1.01 8.95
C TYR A 16 71.08 0.02 9.52
N GLY A 17 71.50 1.23 9.32
CA GLY A 17 71.06 2.44 9.99
C GLY A 17 69.60 2.84 9.80
N SER A 18 69.13 3.47 10.83
CA SER A 18 67.87 4.20 10.89
C SER A 18 67.78 5.35 9.89
N SER A 19 66.85 5.29 8.95
CA SER A 19 66.42 6.44 8.17
C SER A 19 64.99 6.85 8.62
N SER A 20 64.90 8.01 9.25
CA SER A 20 63.70 8.58 9.86
C SER A 20 62.65 9.13 8.85
N GLY A 21 62.75 8.77 7.56
CA GLY A 21 61.84 9.33 6.53
C GLY A 21 60.57 8.53 6.22
N GLY A 22 60.45 7.28 6.72
CA GLY A 22 59.32 6.40 6.34
C GLY A 22 58.04 6.58 7.16
N ARG A 23 58.13 7.13 8.37
CA ARG A 23 56.93 7.21 9.27
C ARG A 23 55.95 8.33 8.92
N LEU A 24 56.39 9.45 8.33
CA LEU A 24 55.52 10.54 7.91
C LEU A 24 54.65 10.17 6.69
N ARG A 25 55.23 9.44 5.74
CA ARG A 25 54.50 9.01 4.50
C ARG A 25 53.45 7.93 4.82
N ALA A 26 53.74 7.01 5.74
CA ALA A 26 52.82 5.96 6.12
C ALA A 26 51.59 6.50 6.89
N ASN A 27 51.79 7.53 7.69
CA ASN A 27 50.68 8.17 8.45
C ASN A 27 49.78 9.01 7.54
N VAL A 28 50.31 9.72 6.54
CA VAL A 28 49.54 10.49 5.56
C VAL A 28 48.70 9.57 4.66
N VAL A 29 49.22 8.44 4.22
CA VAL A 29 48.47 7.44 3.44
C VAL A 29 47.39 6.76 4.28
N ARG A 30 47.64 6.49 5.57
CA ARG A 30 46.62 5.94 6.48
C ARG A 30 45.49 6.94 6.79
N VAL A 31 45.80 8.21 6.96
CA VAL A 31 44.78 9.26 7.20
C VAL A 31 43.94 9.49 5.95
N LEU A 32 44.53 9.46 4.75
CA LEU A 32 43.82 9.58 3.48
C LEU A 32 42.93 8.35 3.21
N LEU A 33 43.38 7.14 3.54
CA LEU A 33 42.56 5.91 3.37
C LEU A 33 41.40 5.87 4.37
N VAL A 34 41.58 6.29 5.62
CA VAL A 34 40.51 6.39 6.62
C VAL A 34 39.51 7.50 6.24
N GLY A 35 39.99 8.65 5.72
CA GLY A 35 39.12 9.71 5.21
C GLY A 35 38.28 9.27 4.00
N LEU A 36 38.84 8.46 3.11
CA LEU A 36 38.11 7.92 1.92
C LEU A 36 37.07 6.88 2.32
N ILE A 37 37.34 6.04 3.32
CA ILE A 37 36.39 5.03 3.82
C ILE A 37 35.22 5.70 4.55
N VAL A 38 35.46 6.79 5.31
CA VAL A 38 34.37 7.54 5.98
C VAL A 38 33.50 8.30 4.97
N ALA A 39 34.07 8.76 3.85
CA ALA A 39 33.30 9.40 2.77
C ALA A 39 32.40 8.40 1.99
N LEU A 40 32.74 7.11 1.98
CA LEU A 40 31.93 6.07 1.32
C LEU A 40 30.78 5.52 2.18
N CYS A 41 30.78 5.75 3.49
CA CYS A 41 29.69 5.35 4.39
C CYS A 41 28.60 6.42 4.55
N GLY A 42 28.71 7.59 3.91
CA GLY A 42 27.74 8.69 3.97
C GLY A 42 26.63 8.63 2.92
N GLY A 43 26.51 7.54 2.18
CA GLY A 43 25.34 7.28 1.34
C GLY A 43 24.19 6.81 2.20
N CYS A 44 23.52 7.72 2.92
CA CYS A 44 22.15 7.48 3.31
C CYS A 44 21.37 7.23 2.01
N VAL A 45 21.03 5.98 1.74
CA VAL A 45 19.96 5.66 0.80
C VAL A 45 18.72 6.25 1.43
N THR A 46 18.38 7.48 1.08
CA THR A 46 17.03 7.99 1.27
C THR A 46 16.17 7.14 0.35
N ASN A 47 15.48 6.15 0.89
CA ASN A 47 14.32 5.59 0.24
C ASN A 47 13.33 6.75 0.11
N ASN A 48 13.34 7.42 -1.03
CA ASN A 48 12.25 8.27 -1.47
C ASN A 48 11.07 7.34 -1.81
N GLU A 49 10.45 6.77 -0.80
CA GLU A 49 9.11 6.25 -0.89
C GLU A 49 8.23 7.47 -1.11
N GLY A 50 7.75 7.64 -2.32
CA GLY A 50 6.94 8.68 -2.90
C GLY A 50 6.77 9.96 -2.06
N LEU A 51 7.13 11.09 -2.61
CA LEU A 51 6.80 12.40 -2.02
C LEU A 51 5.29 12.41 -1.72
N VAL A 52 4.94 12.56 -0.45
CA VAL A 52 3.57 12.85 -0.05
C VAL A 52 3.21 14.18 -0.70
N PRO A 53 2.20 14.26 -1.55
CA PRO A 53 1.85 15.50 -2.20
C PRO A 53 1.39 16.52 -1.14
N GLU A 54 1.78 17.77 -1.29
CA GLU A 54 1.28 18.86 -0.46
C GLU A 54 0.00 19.42 -1.10
N GLY A 55 -1.13 19.21 -0.44
CA GLY A 55 -2.40 19.83 -0.79
C GLY A 55 -2.59 21.20 -0.11
N PRO A 56 -3.53 22.02 -0.56
CA PRO A 56 -3.91 23.24 0.14
C PRO A 56 -4.47 22.88 1.53
N PRO A 57 -4.29 23.77 2.54
CA PRO A 57 -4.90 23.58 3.84
C PRO A 57 -6.42 23.44 3.72
N LEU A 58 -6.98 22.39 4.32
CA LEU A 58 -8.44 22.16 4.33
C LEU A 58 -8.99 22.79 5.63
N ASP A 59 -9.82 23.84 5.48
CA ASP A 59 -10.55 24.44 6.61
C ASP A 59 -11.92 23.78 6.73
N ILE A 60 -11.97 22.66 7.43
CA ILE A 60 -13.18 21.86 7.61
C ILE A 60 -13.70 22.07 9.04
N GLN A 61 -14.89 22.63 9.15
CA GLN A 61 -15.56 22.83 10.43
C GLN A 61 -16.53 21.70 10.72
N LYS A 62 -16.70 21.39 12.00
CA LYS A 62 -17.74 20.48 12.46
C LYS A 62 -19.13 20.96 12.01
N VAL A 63 -19.93 20.05 11.46
CA VAL A 63 -21.33 20.30 11.07
C VAL A 63 -22.22 19.66 12.14
N PRO A 64 -22.83 20.47 13.04
CA PRO A 64 -23.56 19.96 14.21
C PRO A 64 -24.70 19.01 13.86
N GLU A 65 -25.43 19.27 12.76
CA GLU A 65 -26.56 18.48 12.31
C GLU A 65 -26.14 17.09 11.86
N ILE A 66 -24.99 16.97 11.20
CA ILE A 66 -24.42 15.67 10.77
C ILE A 66 -23.80 14.94 11.97
N ALA A 67 -23.07 15.67 12.82
CA ALA A 67 -22.46 15.11 14.02
C ALA A 67 -23.50 14.56 15.03
N ALA A 68 -24.72 15.11 15.03
CA ALA A 68 -25.82 14.62 15.87
C ALA A 68 -26.32 13.22 15.47
N LEU A 69 -25.96 12.73 14.27
CA LEU A 69 -26.29 11.36 13.82
C LEU A 69 -25.35 10.29 14.39
N LEU A 70 -24.22 10.70 15.00
CA LEU A 70 -23.24 9.75 15.52
C LEU A 70 -23.82 8.91 16.66
N PRO A 71 -23.51 7.59 16.70
CA PRO A 71 -23.87 6.75 17.83
C PRO A 71 -23.12 7.17 19.11
N SER A 72 -23.73 6.94 20.28
CA SER A 72 -23.20 7.34 21.59
C SER A 72 -21.78 6.83 21.84
N LYS A 73 -21.45 5.61 21.41
CA LYS A 73 -20.10 5.05 21.52
C LYS A 73 -19.03 6.00 20.92
N VAL A 74 -19.34 6.60 19.77
CA VAL A 74 -18.42 7.51 19.07
C VAL A 74 -18.44 8.91 19.70
N THR A 75 -19.62 9.44 20.02
CA THR A 75 -19.74 10.77 20.67
C THR A 75 -19.08 10.80 22.05
N ASP A 76 -19.24 9.74 22.85
CA ASP A 76 -18.70 9.67 24.21
C ASP A 76 -17.17 9.53 24.22
N SER A 77 -16.60 8.80 23.23
CA SER A 77 -15.15 8.65 23.07
C SER A 77 -14.50 9.83 22.36
N GLY A 78 -15.23 10.55 21.52
CA GLY A 78 -14.70 11.55 20.59
C GLY A 78 -13.81 10.94 19.49
N LYS A 79 -13.85 9.62 19.30
CA LYS A 79 -12.95 8.88 18.42
C LYS A 79 -13.70 7.91 17.51
N LEU A 80 -13.17 7.78 16.30
CA LEU A 80 -13.60 6.82 15.30
C LEU A 80 -12.47 5.81 15.11
N GLN A 81 -12.68 4.56 15.51
CA GLN A 81 -11.69 3.49 15.38
C GLN A 81 -11.73 2.92 13.97
N VAL A 82 -10.69 3.17 13.19
CA VAL A 82 -10.59 2.84 11.76
C VAL A 82 -9.60 1.72 11.56
N GLY A 83 -10.03 0.57 11.03
CA GLY A 83 -9.15 -0.52 10.59
C GLY A 83 -8.60 -0.22 9.20
N VAL A 84 -7.27 -0.34 9.02
CA VAL A 84 -6.58 0.00 7.78
C VAL A 84 -5.48 -1.01 7.45
N ASN A 85 -5.39 -1.44 6.18
CA ASN A 85 -4.29 -2.27 5.69
C ASN A 85 -3.27 -1.41 4.94
N ILE A 86 -2.05 -1.40 5.39
CA ILE A 86 -0.93 -0.63 4.80
C ILE A 86 0.30 -1.52 4.61
N PRO A 87 1.04 -1.34 3.49
CA PRO A 87 0.91 -0.28 2.47
C PRO A 87 -0.06 -0.63 1.32
N TYR A 88 -0.88 0.34 0.91
CA TYR A 88 -1.76 0.30 -0.26
C TYR A 88 -1.77 1.67 -0.97
N ALA A 89 -0.59 2.14 -1.36
CA ALA A 89 -0.41 3.47 -1.95
C ALA A 89 -1.06 3.60 -3.35
N PRO A 90 -1.69 4.74 -3.69
CA PRO A 90 -1.63 6.05 -2.99
C PRO A 90 -2.71 6.24 -1.91
N ASN A 91 -3.54 5.23 -1.64
CA ASN A 91 -4.74 5.35 -0.80
C ASN A 91 -4.37 5.39 0.69
N GLU A 92 -3.55 4.44 1.19
CA GLU A 92 -3.04 4.42 2.56
C GLU A 92 -1.65 3.78 2.64
N PHE A 93 -0.69 4.50 3.19
CA PHE A 93 0.69 4.03 3.37
C PHE A 93 1.42 4.84 4.45
N LYS A 94 2.66 4.48 4.77
CA LYS A 94 3.50 5.26 5.68
C LYS A 94 4.44 6.16 4.90
N ASP A 95 4.54 7.42 5.35
CA ASP A 95 5.59 8.34 4.90
C ASP A 95 6.96 7.96 5.48
N GLU A 96 8.00 8.74 5.15
CA GLU A 96 9.37 8.55 5.65
C GLU A 96 9.51 8.67 7.18
N ASN A 97 8.55 9.31 7.85
CA ASN A 97 8.49 9.48 9.30
C ASN A 97 7.65 8.38 9.96
N GLY A 98 7.08 7.46 9.20
CA GLY A 98 6.20 6.40 9.69
C GLY A 98 4.76 6.85 9.96
N LYS A 99 4.38 8.08 9.58
CA LYS A 99 3.00 8.57 9.68
C LYS A 99 2.15 7.93 8.59
N ILE A 100 0.94 7.50 8.93
CA ILE A 100 -0.04 7.00 7.97
C ILE A 100 -0.57 8.19 7.16
N VAL A 101 -0.48 8.10 5.83
CA VAL A 101 -0.86 9.12 4.86
C VAL A 101 -1.49 8.46 3.64
N GLY A 102 -2.18 9.23 2.81
CA GLY A 102 -2.80 8.72 1.58
C GLY A 102 -4.13 9.41 1.28
N PHE A 103 -4.67 9.13 0.12
CA PHE A 103 -5.97 9.65 -0.31
C PHE A 103 -7.08 9.29 0.68
N ASP A 104 -7.19 8.01 1.04
CA ASP A 104 -8.20 7.51 1.98
C ASP A 104 -8.01 8.13 3.37
N VAL A 105 -6.75 8.34 3.78
CA VAL A 105 -6.42 8.93 5.09
C VAL A 105 -6.85 10.39 5.16
N ASP A 106 -6.55 11.18 4.13
CA ASP A 106 -6.93 12.59 4.08
C ASP A 106 -8.46 12.73 4.00
N LEU A 107 -9.13 11.87 3.22
CA LEU A 107 -10.59 11.85 3.13
C LEU A 107 -11.24 11.47 4.46
N MET A 108 -10.74 10.44 5.15
CA MET A 108 -11.27 10.04 6.45
C MET A 108 -11.03 11.09 7.54
N ASN A 109 -9.89 11.78 7.52
CA ASN A 109 -9.64 12.92 8.40
C ASN A 109 -10.61 14.07 8.13
N ALA A 110 -10.94 14.34 6.86
CA ALA A 110 -11.93 15.32 6.46
C ALA A 110 -13.34 14.95 6.96
N VAL A 111 -13.75 13.69 6.81
CA VAL A 111 -15.01 13.15 7.34
C VAL A 111 -15.05 13.27 8.86
N ALA A 112 -13.98 12.90 9.55
CA ALA A 112 -13.88 13.01 11.01
C ALA A 112 -13.99 14.47 11.49
N ALA A 113 -13.40 15.43 10.75
CA ALA A 113 -13.52 16.85 11.04
C ALA A 113 -14.97 17.34 10.91
N VAL A 114 -15.71 16.96 9.84
CA VAL A 114 -17.14 17.25 9.68
C VAL A 114 -17.95 16.70 10.86
N LEU A 115 -17.62 15.50 11.32
CA LEU A 115 -18.28 14.85 12.46
C LEU A 115 -17.82 15.41 13.82
N GLY A 116 -16.71 16.15 13.87
CA GLY A 116 -16.13 16.71 15.10
C GLY A 116 -15.56 15.64 16.02
N VAL A 117 -14.93 14.59 15.45
CA VAL A 117 -14.26 13.48 16.14
C VAL A 117 -12.84 13.29 15.58
N GLU A 118 -12.03 12.49 16.26
CA GLU A 118 -10.69 12.09 15.80
C GLU A 118 -10.73 10.73 15.11
N ALA A 119 -10.19 10.60 13.90
CA ALA A 119 -9.95 9.31 13.26
C ALA A 119 -8.69 8.66 13.84
N VAL A 120 -8.81 7.45 14.37
CA VAL A 120 -7.70 6.66 14.93
C VAL A 120 -7.46 5.46 14.02
N PHE A 121 -6.36 5.48 13.27
CA PHE A 121 -6.02 4.43 12.31
C PHE A 121 -5.29 3.27 12.99
N ASN A 122 -5.86 2.08 12.86
CA ASN A 122 -5.35 0.83 13.42
C ASN A 122 -4.93 -0.11 12.30
N GLN A 123 -3.63 -0.38 12.19
CA GLN A 123 -3.11 -1.27 11.15
C GLN A 123 -3.51 -2.72 11.41
N ALA A 124 -4.01 -3.40 10.37
CA ALA A 124 -4.36 -4.81 10.37
C ALA A 124 -4.13 -5.43 8.99
N ASP A 125 -4.06 -6.76 8.93
CA ASP A 125 -4.13 -7.46 7.66
C ASP A 125 -5.52 -7.27 7.03
N PHE A 126 -5.59 -7.18 5.70
CA PHE A 126 -6.82 -6.84 4.99
C PHE A 126 -7.97 -7.79 5.33
N ASP A 127 -7.70 -9.11 5.36
CA ASP A 127 -8.67 -10.16 5.71
C ASP A 127 -9.18 -10.12 7.16
N LYS A 128 -8.53 -9.35 8.05
CA LYS A 128 -8.90 -9.22 9.47
C LYS A 128 -9.81 -8.01 9.75
N ILE A 129 -9.90 -7.05 8.82
CA ILE A 129 -10.61 -5.79 9.08
C ILE A 129 -12.11 -6.03 9.22
N ILE A 130 -12.78 -6.72 8.28
CA ILE A 130 -14.22 -7.00 8.37
C ILE A 130 -14.57 -7.82 9.64
N PRO A 131 -13.85 -8.90 9.99
CA PRO A 131 -14.05 -9.59 11.27
C PRO A 131 -13.90 -8.68 12.51
N ALA A 132 -12.94 -7.75 12.48
CA ALA A 132 -12.73 -6.81 13.59
C ALA A 132 -13.86 -5.78 13.70
N ILE A 133 -14.47 -5.35 12.59
CA ILE A 133 -15.69 -4.54 12.57
C ILE A 133 -16.85 -5.31 13.17
N GLN A 134 -17.08 -6.54 12.74
CA GLN A 134 -18.17 -7.39 13.26
C GLN A 134 -18.05 -7.67 14.76
N SER A 135 -16.83 -7.77 15.28
CA SER A 135 -16.57 -7.93 16.72
C SER A 135 -16.66 -6.62 17.51
N GLY A 136 -16.80 -5.46 16.85
CA GLY A 136 -16.84 -4.14 17.46
C GLY A 136 -15.49 -3.57 17.89
N SER A 137 -14.38 -4.21 17.46
CA SER A 137 -13.01 -3.73 17.70
C SER A 137 -12.72 -2.47 16.89
N TYR A 138 -13.24 -2.38 15.67
CA TYR A 138 -13.23 -1.19 14.84
C TYR A 138 -14.65 -0.69 14.61
N ASP A 139 -14.81 0.62 14.40
CA ASP A 139 -16.10 1.23 14.07
C ASP A 139 -16.36 1.13 12.57
N LEU A 140 -15.29 1.20 11.77
CA LEU A 140 -15.33 1.01 10.32
C LEU A 140 -13.97 0.49 9.79
N GLY A 141 -13.98 0.03 8.54
CA GLY A 141 -12.77 -0.25 7.75
C GLY A 141 -12.53 0.87 6.74
N MET A 142 -11.26 1.16 6.47
CA MET A 142 -10.83 2.08 5.43
C MET A 142 -9.59 1.48 4.77
N SER A 143 -9.79 0.78 3.65
CA SER A 143 -8.72 0.15 2.91
C SER A 143 -9.19 -0.21 1.51
N SER A 144 -9.78 0.77 0.83
CA SER A 144 -10.22 0.64 -0.57
C SER A 144 -11.10 -0.58 -0.83
N PHE A 145 -11.97 -0.93 0.14
CA PHE A 145 -12.84 -2.10 0.01
C PHE A 145 -13.84 -1.91 -1.11
N THR A 146 -13.83 -2.83 -2.08
CA THR A 146 -14.93 -2.93 -3.04
C THR A 146 -16.22 -3.25 -2.31
N ASP A 147 -17.24 -2.39 -2.47
CA ASP A 147 -18.61 -2.66 -2.09
C ASP A 147 -19.18 -3.68 -3.08
N SER A 148 -19.42 -4.91 -2.62
CA SER A 148 -19.99 -6.00 -3.41
C SER A 148 -21.20 -6.62 -2.73
N LYS A 149 -22.14 -7.16 -3.52
CA LYS A 149 -23.34 -7.82 -2.98
C LYS A 149 -23.00 -8.96 -2.02
N GLU A 150 -21.86 -9.62 -2.22
CA GLU A 150 -21.41 -10.68 -1.31
C GLU A 150 -21.02 -10.12 0.05
N ARG A 151 -20.22 -9.06 0.05
CA ARG A 151 -19.78 -8.39 1.30
C ARG A 151 -20.93 -7.70 2.01
N GLU A 152 -21.87 -7.10 1.26
CA GLU A 152 -23.10 -6.49 1.82
C GLU A 152 -23.97 -7.48 2.63
N LYS A 153 -23.80 -8.80 2.44
CA LYS A 153 -24.51 -9.78 3.29
C LYS A 153 -24.09 -9.70 4.75
N THR A 154 -22.87 -9.28 5.02
CA THR A 154 -22.24 -9.36 6.35
C THR A 154 -21.95 -8.00 6.99
N VAL A 155 -21.74 -6.96 6.20
CA VAL A 155 -21.50 -5.57 6.60
C VAL A 155 -22.30 -4.63 5.73
N ASP A 156 -22.50 -3.37 6.15
CA ASP A 156 -22.95 -2.31 5.25
C ASP A 156 -21.75 -1.48 4.80
N PHE A 157 -21.87 -0.85 3.63
CA PHE A 157 -20.83 0.02 3.07
C PHE A 157 -21.32 1.45 2.94
N VAL A 158 -20.44 2.42 3.13
CA VAL A 158 -20.67 3.82 2.75
C VAL A 158 -19.73 4.16 1.60
N THR A 159 -20.27 4.38 0.40
CA THR A 159 -19.45 4.58 -0.81
C THR A 159 -18.76 5.93 -0.82
N TYR A 160 -17.50 5.95 -1.31
CA TYR A 160 -16.70 7.18 -1.36
C TYR A 160 -15.85 7.34 -2.62
N TYR A 161 -15.70 6.30 -3.44
CA TYR A 161 -14.86 6.32 -4.65
C TYR A 161 -15.31 5.22 -5.61
N SER A 162 -14.75 5.15 -6.82
CA SER A 162 -14.95 4.05 -7.77
C SER A 162 -13.62 3.68 -8.43
N ALA A 163 -13.30 2.39 -8.47
CA ALA A 163 -12.10 1.90 -9.13
C ALA A 163 -12.41 0.66 -9.98
N GLY A 164 -11.65 0.47 -11.04
CA GLY A 164 -11.63 -0.77 -11.80
C GLY A 164 -10.42 -1.63 -11.45
N ILE A 165 -10.38 -2.84 -11.96
CA ILE A 165 -9.23 -3.73 -11.90
C ILE A 165 -8.25 -3.35 -13.01
N GLN A 166 -6.96 -3.28 -12.71
CA GLN A 166 -5.90 -3.01 -13.67
C GLN A 166 -4.79 -4.05 -13.52
N TRP A 167 -4.53 -4.80 -14.60
CA TRP A 167 -3.37 -5.68 -14.61
C TRP A 167 -2.09 -4.93 -14.92
N ALA A 168 -0.98 -5.44 -14.38
CA ALA A 168 0.36 -4.99 -14.70
C ALA A 168 1.25 -6.15 -15.15
N GLN A 169 2.23 -5.81 -15.98
CA GLN A 169 3.20 -6.72 -16.58
C GLN A 169 4.60 -6.13 -16.50
N ARG A 170 5.63 -6.94 -16.80
CA ARG A 170 6.97 -6.42 -17.10
C ARG A 170 7.06 -6.04 -18.58
N PRO A 171 7.81 -4.98 -18.95
CA PRO A 171 7.96 -4.56 -20.36
C PRO A 171 8.54 -5.61 -21.30
N ASP A 172 9.37 -6.51 -20.76
CA ASP A 172 9.98 -7.61 -21.52
C ASP A 172 9.09 -8.85 -21.67
N LYS A 173 7.92 -8.86 -21.00
CA LYS A 173 6.99 -10.00 -20.98
C LYS A 173 5.54 -9.52 -21.00
N PRO A 174 5.03 -9.12 -22.19
CA PRO A 174 3.66 -8.67 -22.32
C PRO A 174 2.64 -9.77 -22.01
N VAL A 175 1.54 -9.39 -21.36
CA VAL A 175 0.44 -10.26 -20.95
C VAL A 175 -0.88 -9.70 -21.45
N ASP A 176 -1.75 -10.55 -21.94
CA ASP A 176 -3.15 -10.23 -22.21
C ASP A 176 -4.01 -10.74 -21.03
N PRO A 177 -4.65 -9.84 -20.24
CA PRO A 177 -5.53 -10.24 -19.15
C PRO A 177 -6.70 -11.12 -19.57
N ASN A 178 -7.09 -11.08 -20.85
CA ASN A 178 -8.17 -11.92 -21.40
C ASN A 178 -7.65 -13.26 -21.93
N ASN A 179 -6.35 -13.50 -21.95
CA ASN A 179 -5.73 -14.74 -22.39
C ASN A 179 -4.55 -15.14 -21.48
N ALA A 180 -4.78 -15.18 -20.19
CA ALA A 180 -3.76 -15.39 -19.15
C ALA A 180 -3.63 -16.87 -18.70
N CYS A 181 -4.20 -17.82 -19.46
CA CYS A 181 -4.18 -19.24 -19.11
C CYS A 181 -2.75 -19.78 -18.90
N GLY A 182 -2.52 -20.46 -17.77
CA GLY A 182 -1.22 -21.02 -17.40
C GLY A 182 -0.20 -20.00 -16.89
N LEU A 183 -0.55 -18.70 -16.81
CA LEU A 183 0.33 -17.68 -16.25
C LEU A 183 0.25 -17.67 -14.72
N ARG A 184 1.35 -17.24 -14.08
CA ARG A 184 1.40 -16.94 -12.64
C ARG A 184 0.95 -15.51 -12.43
N VAL A 185 -0.16 -15.31 -11.70
CA VAL A 185 -0.75 -14.01 -11.46
C VAL A 185 -0.72 -13.71 -9.95
N ALA A 186 -0.05 -12.63 -9.56
CA ALA A 186 -0.04 -12.15 -8.18
C ALA A 186 -1.32 -11.38 -7.86
N VAL A 187 -1.86 -11.63 -6.68
CA VAL A 187 -3.00 -10.90 -6.09
C VAL A 187 -2.77 -10.69 -4.60
N GLN A 188 -3.39 -9.69 -4.00
CA GLN A 188 -3.45 -9.60 -2.55
C GLN A 188 -4.56 -10.50 -2.02
N THR A 189 -4.32 -11.15 -0.88
CA THR A 189 -5.26 -12.08 -0.23
C THR A 189 -6.59 -11.40 0.10
N THR A 190 -7.72 -12.08 -0.24
CA THR A 190 -9.11 -11.66 0.01
C THR A 190 -9.60 -10.39 -0.69
N THR A 191 -8.84 -9.84 -1.62
CA THR A 191 -9.32 -8.81 -2.54
C THR A 191 -10.30 -9.41 -3.57
N THR A 192 -11.00 -8.58 -4.33
CA THR A 192 -11.88 -9.04 -5.42
C THR A 192 -11.10 -9.78 -6.50
N GLU A 193 -9.86 -9.40 -6.74
CA GLU A 193 -8.97 -10.10 -7.68
C GLU A 193 -8.64 -11.51 -7.20
N ASP A 194 -8.47 -11.71 -5.87
CA ASP A 194 -8.23 -13.04 -5.31
C ASP A 194 -9.48 -13.92 -5.31
N ILE A 195 -10.66 -13.38 -4.95
CA ILE A 195 -11.83 -14.22 -4.67
C ILE A 195 -12.78 -14.36 -5.88
N ASP A 196 -12.80 -13.40 -6.80
CA ASP A 196 -13.76 -13.35 -7.90
C ASP A 196 -13.08 -13.31 -9.28
N GLU A 197 -12.25 -12.29 -9.56
CA GLU A 197 -11.75 -11.96 -10.90
C GLU A 197 -10.82 -13.04 -11.46
N VAL A 198 -9.69 -13.32 -10.78
CA VAL A 198 -8.71 -14.31 -11.25
C VAL A 198 -9.27 -15.73 -11.22
N PRO A 199 -10.07 -16.16 -10.22
CA PRO A 199 -10.78 -17.43 -10.27
C PRO A 199 -11.70 -17.58 -11.48
N ALA A 200 -12.54 -16.58 -11.79
CA ALA A 200 -13.44 -16.63 -12.94
C ALA A 200 -12.68 -16.77 -14.27
N LYS A 201 -11.58 -16.01 -14.45
CA LYS A 201 -10.70 -16.15 -15.62
C LYS A 201 -10.03 -17.53 -15.69
N SER A 202 -9.62 -18.08 -14.55
CA SER A 202 -9.02 -19.41 -14.46
C SER A 202 -10.01 -20.53 -14.83
N GLU A 203 -11.27 -20.41 -14.38
CA GLU A 203 -12.35 -21.33 -14.75
C GLU A 203 -12.67 -21.29 -16.24
N ALA A 204 -12.67 -20.10 -16.85
CA ALA A 204 -12.82 -19.94 -18.29
C ALA A 204 -11.70 -20.64 -19.07
N CYS A 205 -10.46 -20.56 -18.60
CA CYS A 205 -9.33 -21.30 -19.18
C CYS A 205 -9.56 -22.81 -19.15
N VAL A 206 -10.01 -23.34 -18.01
CA VAL A 206 -10.28 -24.77 -17.84
C VAL A 206 -11.43 -25.22 -18.75
N ALA A 207 -12.49 -24.40 -18.88
CA ALA A 207 -13.63 -24.69 -19.78
C ALA A 207 -13.22 -24.78 -21.25
N GLU A 208 -12.18 -24.04 -21.64
CA GLU A 208 -11.58 -24.10 -23.00
C GLU A 208 -10.52 -25.20 -23.15
N GLY A 209 -10.30 -26.05 -22.14
CA GLY A 209 -9.25 -27.07 -22.14
C GLY A 209 -7.82 -26.56 -22.05
N LYS A 210 -7.64 -25.33 -21.60
CA LYS A 210 -6.34 -24.70 -21.35
C LYS A 210 -5.90 -24.88 -19.89
N PRO A 211 -4.60 -24.71 -19.56
CA PRO A 211 -4.14 -24.72 -18.18
C PRO A 211 -4.81 -23.60 -17.35
N PRO A 212 -5.17 -23.87 -16.09
CA PRO A 212 -5.68 -22.82 -15.20
C PRO A 212 -4.62 -21.73 -14.97
N ILE A 213 -5.06 -20.56 -14.53
CA ILE A 213 -4.16 -19.52 -14.02
C ILE A 213 -3.57 -19.99 -12.68
N ASP A 214 -2.27 -19.88 -12.53
CA ASP A 214 -1.56 -20.12 -11.25
C ASP A 214 -1.60 -18.84 -10.42
N LYS A 215 -2.65 -18.71 -9.60
CA LYS A 215 -2.87 -17.55 -8.73
C LYS A 215 -1.96 -17.60 -7.50
N ILE A 216 -1.07 -16.62 -7.36
CA ILE A 216 -0.11 -16.49 -6.24
C ILE A 216 -0.56 -15.37 -5.31
N LYS A 217 -0.87 -15.74 -4.05
CA LYS A 217 -1.42 -14.81 -3.05
C LYS A 217 -0.32 -14.21 -2.18
N TYR A 218 -0.48 -12.93 -1.88
CA TYR A 218 0.38 -12.17 -0.98
C TYR A 218 -0.47 -11.44 0.07
N ASP A 219 0.01 -11.34 1.29
CA ASP A 219 -0.70 -10.61 2.36
C ASP A 219 -0.56 -9.09 2.17
N SER A 220 0.51 -8.64 1.52
CA SER A 220 0.79 -7.24 1.21
C SER A 220 0.74 -6.99 -0.30
N GLN A 221 0.10 -5.88 -0.69
CA GLN A 221 0.05 -5.46 -2.09
C GLN A 221 1.44 -5.11 -2.65
N ASP A 222 2.32 -4.49 -1.84
CA ASP A 222 3.69 -4.19 -2.24
C ASP A 222 4.51 -5.46 -2.51
N ASP A 223 4.27 -6.54 -1.76
CA ASP A 223 4.93 -7.83 -2.02
C ASP A 223 4.46 -8.48 -3.32
N ALA A 224 3.16 -8.36 -3.65
CA ALA A 224 2.62 -8.80 -4.94
C ALA A 224 3.26 -8.01 -6.10
N ALA A 225 3.35 -6.69 -6.00
CA ALA A 225 3.98 -5.84 -7.00
C ALA A 225 5.50 -6.13 -7.14
N ASN A 226 6.20 -6.33 -6.02
CA ASN A 226 7.62 -6.70 -6.02
C ASN A 226 7.85 -8.08 -6.64
N ALA A 227 6.94 -9.03 -6.45
CA ALA A 227 7.03 -10.35 -7.09
C ALA A 227 6.99 -10.24 -8.62
N LEU A 228 6.18 -9.36 -9.18
CA LEU A 228 6.17 -9.07 -10.62
C LEU A 228 7.50 -8.46 -11.08
N ILE A 229 7.99 -7.42 -10.40
CA ILE A 229 9.25 -6.77 -10.72
C ILE A 229 10.44 -7.75 -10.72
N LEU A 230 10.43 -8.68 -9.76
CA LEU A 230 11.48 -9.71 -9.60
C LEU A 230 11.29 -10.92 -10.53
N GLY A 231 10.25 -10.96 -11.37
CA GLY A 231 9.98 -12.06 -12.29
C GLY A 231 9.52 -13.37 -11.63
N ARG A 232 9.09 -13.30 -10.36
CA ARG A 232 8.53 -14.46 -9.64
C ARG A 232 7.15 -14.83 -10.13
N VAL A 233 6.40 -13.85 -10.64
CA VAL A 233 5.10 -13.99 -11.31
C VAL A 233 5.15 -13.35 -12.69
N ASP A 234 4.15 -13.61 -13.50
CA ASP A 234 4.06 -13.15 -14.88
C ASP A 234 3.24 -11.86 -15.00
N ALA A 235 2.24 -11.71 -14.14
CA ALA A 235 1.38 -10.53 -14.04
C ALA A 235 0.98 -10.23 -12.59
N LEU A 236 0.48 -9.01 -12.37
CA LEU A 236 -0.17 -8.55 -11.16
C LEU A 236 -1.60 -8.14 -11.52
N SER A 237 -2.59 -8.50 -10.71
CA SER A 237 -3.95 -7.97 -10.76
C SER A 237 -4.26 -7.23 -9.46
N ALA A 238 -4.67 -5.97 -9.56
CA ALA A 238 -5.03 -5.12 -8.42
C ALA A 238 -5.89 -3.94 -8.89
N ASP A 239 -6.38 -3.15 -7.94
CA ASP A 239 -7.14 -1.93 -8.21
C ASP A 239 -6.37 -0.92 -9.06
N SER A 240 -7.06 -0.24 -9.97
CA SER A 240 -6.45 0.64 -10.97
C SER A 240 -5.64 1.80 -10.39
N PRO A 241 -6.05 2.52 -9.31
CA PRO A 241 -5.22 3.60 -8.75
C PRO A 241 -3.93 3.07 -8.14
N VAL A 242 -3.98 1.90 -7.50
CA VAL A 242 -2.83 1.27 -6.84
C VAL A 242 -1.85 0.71 -7.87
N THR A 243 -2.36 0.04 -8.90
CA THR A 243 -1.55 -0.44 -10.02
C THR A 243 -0.88 0.72 -10.76
N GLY A 244 -1.61 1.80 -11.05
CA GLY A 244 -1.06 2.99 -11.69
C GLY A 244 0.06 3.65 -10.87
N TYR A 245 -0.13 3.72 -9.56
CA TYR A 245 0.89 4.23 -8.65
C TYR A 245 2.13 3.33 -8.58
N ALA A 246 1.94 2.00 -8.50
CA ALA A 246 3.03 1.03 -8.51
C ALA A 246 3.84 1.10 -9.82
N ILE A 247 3.18 1.23 -10.97
CA ILE A 247 3.81 1.42 -12.28
C ILE A 247 4.68 2.68 -12.28
N LYS A 248 4.14 3.82 -11.83
CA LYS A 248 4.87 5.10 -11.73
C LYS A 248 6.13 4.95 -10.84
N ARG A 249 6.01 4.29 -9.69
CA ARG A 249 7.14 4.03 -8.78
C ARG A 249 8.14 3.02 -9.31
N SER A 250 7.74 2.13 -10.18
CA SER A 250 8.59 1.06 -10.70
C SER A 250 9.78 1.56 -11.53
N LYS A 251 9.76 2.84 -11.97
CA LYS A 251 10.78 3.44 -12.83
C LYS A 251 10.99 2.63 -14.12
N GLY A 252 9.89 2.20 -14.75
CA GLY A 252 9.89 1.46 -16.01
C GLY A 252 10.11 -0.06 -15.87
N ARG A 253 10.04 -0.62 -14.66
CA ARG A 253 10.12 -2.07 -14.45
C ARG A 253 8.76 -2.78 -14.54
N MET A 254 7.67 -2.00 -14.51
CA MET A 254 6.29 -2.44 -14.72
C MET A 254 5.58 -1.50 -15.67
N GLU A 255 4.62 -2.00 -16.40
CA GLU A 255 3.70 -1.26 -17.23
C GLU A 255 2.29 -1.86 -17.14
N ALA A 256 1.27 -1.13 -17.58
CA ALA A 256 -0.10 -1.62 -17.62
C ALA A 256 -0.24 -2.75 -18.65
N ALA A 257 -1.03 -3.77 -18.31
CA ALA A 257 -1.47 -4.82 -19.20
C ALA A 257 -2.95 -4.62 -19.52
N GLY A 258 -3.26 -4.04 -20.68
CA GLY A 258 -4.61 -3.65 -21.08
C GLY A 258 -5.13 -2.41 -20.35
N GLU A 259 -6.41 -2.10 -20.56
CA GLU A 259 -7.12 -1.00 -19.92
C GLU A 259 -7.77 -1.49 -18.60
N PRO A 260 -8.10 -0.57 -17.66
CA PRO A 260 -8.90 -0.92 -16.49
C PRO A 260 -10.28 -1.45 -16.88
N PHE A 261 -10.80 -2.41 -16.12
CA PHE A 261 -12.11 -3.04 -16.36
C PHE A 261 -12.83 -3.30 -15.03
N ASP A 262 -14.10 -3.69 -15.10
CA ASP A 262 -14.96 -4.07 -13.96
C ASP A 262 -14.94 -3.06 -12.82
N SER A 263 -15.22 -1.78 -13.17
CA SER A 263 -15.29 -0.72 -12.18
C SER A 263 -16.42 -0.94 -11.17
N ALA A 264 -16.09 -0.79 -9.90
CA ALA A 264 -17.02 -0.96 -8.79
C ALA A 264 -16.82 0.14 -7.73
N PRO A 265 -17.83 0.43 -6.89
CA PRO A 265 -17.66 1.40 -5.83
C PRO A 265 -16.72 0.87 -4.73
N TYR A 266 -15.86 1.77 -4.23
CA TYR A 266 -15.23 1.60 -2.92
C TYR A 266 -16.16 2.10 -1.84
N GLY A 267 -16.20 1.39 -0.72
CA GLY A 267 -16.96 1.80 0.44
C GLY A 267 -16.23 1.51 1.75
N TRP A 268 -16.57 2.27 2.77
CA TRP A 268 -16.16 1.99 4.14
C TRP A 268 -17.09 0.95 4.74
N PRO A 269 -16.64 -0.30 4.99
CA PRO A 269 -17.44 -1.30 5.67
C PRO A 269 -17.68 -0.90 7.13
N ILE A 270 -18.90 -1.07 7.57
CA ILE A 270 -19.39 -0.84 8.94
C ILE A 270 -20.23 -2.03 9.39
N VAL A 271 -20.47 -2.13 10.69
CA VAL A 271 -21.41 -3.15 11.21
C VAL A 271 -22.77 -2.99 10.51
N LYS A 272 -23.33 -4.10 10.05
CA LYS A 272 -24.62 -4.12 9.34
C LYS A 272 -25.73 -3.50 10.18
N GLY A 273 -26.48 -2.56 9.59
CA GLY A 273 -27.53 -1.80 10.27
C GLY A 273 -27.01 -0.76 11.27
N SER A 274 -25.74 -0.42 11.23
CA SER A 274 -25.12 0.55 12.15
C SER A 274 -25.69 1.95 11.96
N ALA A 275 -26.02 2.63 13.08
CA ALA A 275 -26.38 4.05 13.08
C ALA A 275 -25.24 4.97 12.61
N LEU A 276 -24.01 4.46 12.49
CA LEU A 276 -22.85 5.21 11.95
C LEU A 276 -23.00 5.48 10.46
N GLY A 277 -23.66 4.58 9.69
CA GLY A 277 -23.80 4.70 8.24
C GLY A 277 -24.35 6.05 7.76
N PRO A 278 -25.52 6.51 8.25
CA PRO A 278 -26.07 7.81 7.88
C PRO A 278 -25.14 9.00 8.21
N ALA A 279 -24.40 8.95 9.33
CA ALA A 279 -23.46 10.01 9.70
C ALA A 279 -22.28 10.08 8.72
N LEU A 280 -21.68 8.95 8.39
CA LEU A 280 -20.59 8.86 7.40
C LEU A 280 -21.06 9.28 6.02
N GLN A 281 -22.21 8.80 5.57
CA GLN A 281 -22.78 9.09 4.26
C GLN A 281 -23.07 10.59 4.10
N GLN A 282 -23.68 11.24 5.10
CA GLN A 282 -23.94 12.68 5.05
C GLN A 282 -22.66 13.50 5.17
N ALA A 283 -21.68 13.07 5.96
CA ALA A 283 -20.38 13.73 6.03
C ALA A 283 -19.62 13.64 4.68
N MET A 284 -19.64 12.48 4.03
CA MET A 284 -19.07 12.31 2.70
C MET A 284 -19.77 13.18 1.67
N GLN A 285 -21.10 13.19 1.65
CA GLN A 285 -21.87 14.02 0.72
C GLN A 285 -21.59 15.51 0.95
N TYR A 286 -21.48 15.94 2.20
CA TYR A 286 -21.11 17.33 2.53
C TYR A 286 -19.74 17.70 1.93
N LEU A 287 -18.74 16.83 2.00
CA LEU A 287 -17.43 17.08 1.39
C LEU A 287 -17.47 17.11 -0.15
N ILE A 288 -18.35 16.31 -0.77
CA ILE A 288 -18.60 16.34 -2.21
C ILE A 288 -19.20 17.70 -2.60
N ASP A 289 -20.28 18.10 -1.94
CA ASP A 289 -21.07 19.30 -2.27
C ASP A 289 -20.26 20.60 -2.09
N ASN A 290 -19.30 20.61 -1.16
CA ASN A 290 -18.44 21.76 -0.89
C ASN A 290 -17.10 21.73 -1.65
N GLY A 291 -16.86 20.74 -2.51
CA GLY A 291 -15.66 20.62 -3.34
C GLY A 291 -14.38 20.19 -2.60
N VAL A 292 -14.44 19.94 -1.29
CA VAL A 292 -13.29 19.47 -0.48
C VAL A 292 -12.85 18.09 -0.97
N TYR A 293 -13.79 17.20 -1.23
CA TYR A 293 -13.52 15.87 -1.78
C TYR A 293 -12.73 15.95 -3.09
N GLN A 294 -13.13 16.83 -4.02
CA GLN A 294 -12.43 17.04 -5.28
C GLN A 294 -11.01 17.55 -5.08
N GLN A 295 -10.79 18.46 -4.11
CA GLN A 295 -9.44 18.95 -3.78
C GLN A 295 -8.53 17.84 -3.26
N ILE A 296 -9.04 16.96 -2.39
CA ILE A 296 -8.29 15.81 -1.88
C ILE A 296 -7.94 14.87 -3.04
N ALA A 297 -8.90 14.54 -3.92
CA ALA A 297 -8.65 13.67 -5.07
C ALA A 297 -7.60 14.25 -6.03
N GLN A 298 -7.64 15.56 -6.30
CA GLN A 298 -6.64 16.27 -7.11
C GLN A 298 -5.25 16.23 -6.47
N THR A 299 -5.16 16.42 -5.15
CA THR A 299 -3.90 16.33 -4.42
C THR A 299 -3.21 14.98 -4.66
N TRP A 300 -3.98 13.90 -4.66
CA TRP A 300 -3.46 12.54 -4.84
C TRP A 300 -3.44 12.05 -6.29
N SER A 301 -3.93 12.88 -7.26
CA SER A 301 -4.05 12.52 -8.69
C SER A 301 -4.90 11.26 -8.90
N VAL A 302 -6.03 11.19 -8.20
CA VAL A 302 -7.00 10.07 -8.28
C VAL A 302 -8.40 10.54 -8.70
N GLU A 303 -8.51 11.65 -9.45
CA GLU A 303 -9.78 12.27 -9.85
C GLU A 303 -10.63 11.35 -10.73
N ALA A 304 -10.02 10.37 -11.38
CA ALA A 304 -10.71 9.48 -12.31
C ALA A 304 -11.83 8.63 -11.65
N GLY A 305 -11.73 8.39 -10.33
CA GLY A 305 -12.69 7.56 -9.58
C GLY A 305 -13.60 8.35 -8.64
N VAL A 306 -13.62 9.69 -8.71
CA VAL A 306 -14.51 10.49 -7.84
C VAL A 306 -15.98 10.23 -8.16
N ILE A 307 -16.80 10.23 -7.10
CA ILE A 307 -18.26 10.03 -7.17
C ILE A 307 -19.00 11.34 -6.91
N GLU A 308 -20.21 11.46 -7.42
CA GLU A 308 -21.09 12.63 -7.18
C GLU A 308 -22.04 12.40 -6.00
N VAL A 309 -22.35 11.15 -5.68
CA VAL A 309 -23.31 10.79 -4.65
C VAL A 309 -22.78 9.62 -3.81
N SER A 310 -22.64 9.85 -2.50
CA SER A 310 -22.38 8.79 -1.53
C SER A 310 -23.65 7.99 -1.22
N LYS A 311 -23.54 6.67 -1.19
CA LYS A 311 -24.64 5.75 -0.95
C LYS A 311 -24.31 4.78 0.19
N ILE A 312 -25.34 4.29 0.85
CA ILE A 312 -25.20 3.10 1.71
C ILE A 312 -25.55 1.90 0.85
N ASN A 313 -24.63 0.91 0.77
CA ASN A 313 -24.75 -0.29 -0.06
C ASN A 313 -24.96 0.05 -1.54
N GLY A 314 -23.94 0.58 -2.16
CA GLY A 314 -23.96 1.05 -3.54
C GLY A 314 -23.57 0.01 -4.59
N ALA A 315 -23.29 -1.24 -4.21
CA ALA A 315 -22.93 -2.30 -5.15
C ALA A 315 -24.03 -2.55 -6.19
N GLU A 316 -23.62 -2.73 -7.44
CA GLU A 316 -24.53 -3.06 -8.56
C GLU A 316 -24.50 -4.56 -8.89
N SER A 317 -23.42 -5.27 -8.54
CA SER A 317 -23.18 -6.69 -8.76
C SER A 317 -22.61 -7.39 -7.52
#